data_88cbd491b930625d8248153302cf5b2f
#
_entry.id   88cbd491b930625d8248153302cf5b2f
#
_cell.length_a   1.000
_cell.length_b   1.000
_cell.length_c   1.000
_cell.angle_alpha   90.00
_cell.angle_beta   90.00
_cell.angle_gamma   90.00
#
_symmetry.space_group_name_H-M   'P 1'
#
loop_
_entity.id
_entity.type
_entity.pdbx_description
1 polymer ?
#
loop_
_entity_poly.entity_id
_entity_poly.type
_entity_poly.pdbx_seq_one_letter_code
_entity_poly.pdbx_strand_id
1 'polypeptide(L)'
;MNQRMSLTWIICAPLFVVFVLIASFFQQYLEELNQKIDDSYASIHRQLDRAEKVVTALDYTFMHNQPPAENVLFRHSARVVDNVCQIKPIDGLVLAQGPSSNFAVPKLNLSYMLIGDASLCDSKPSHDPSLQIKLSMAPMLSFLHDMDEYIYGVHYVDTSGYIISSPDTISEKVTYQQIKDFISESPLWSHAIAAPNMIAVDGPYRSVIREQHEWLLTLILPVYHDADYQGLVAVDIGISELLKRMPHLASGFGIIDLEERPLPSKAYRPYPLASHYADYHQIIFYQLDIKAELLSFLQHKKGNLLVAALIYLFFTGILIYLNTRWERKHFEELAARDPMTGLLNRRGMESFLKGKRHSQYLAIAVLDIDDFKQINDTYGHDMGDRVICYIGEQIENHIRSSDAVARFGGEEFVVYVTAKEKEQITRIMQRIFDAVCRESPLILEPGFTVSGGIEVVESTTDRSFEDLFKAADEKLYVAKTSGKNQLVY
;
A
#
# COMPACT_ATOMS: atom_id res chain seq x y z
N MET A 1 37.13 -18.76 2.63
CA MET A 1 36.09 -19.22 1.66
C MET A 1 35.08 -18.07 1.48
N ASN A 2 35.40 -17.09 0.63
CA ASN A 2 34.55 -15.89 0.43
C ASN A 2 33.71 -16.12 -0.82
N GLN A 3 32.44 -16.54 -0.61
CA GLN A 3 31.54 -16.79 -1.73
C GLN A 3 31.14 -15.46 -2.38
N ARG A 4 31.39 -15.36 -3.68
CA ARG A 4 30.82 -14.37 -4.58
C ARG A 4 29.30 -14.39 -4.43
N MET A 5 28.67 -13.25 -4.11
CA MET A 5 27.21 -13.17 -4.12
C MET A 5 26.72 -13.36 -5.55
N SER A 6 25.80 -14.31 -5.76
CA SER A 6 25.23 -14.49 -7.09
C SER A 6 24.37 -13.27 -7.46
N LEU A 7 24.36 -12.92 -8.74
CA LEU A 7 23.56 -11.81 -9.26
C LEU A 7 22.08 -11.96 -8.90
N THR A 8 21.59 -13.21 -8.86
CA THR A 8 20.23 -13.53 -8.43
C THR A 8 19.94 -13.10 -7.00
N TRP A 9 20.87 -13.33 -6.06
CA TRP A 9 20.71 -12.87 -4.67
C TRP A 9 20.71 -11.34 -4.54
N ILE A 10 21.55 -10.65 -5.32
CA ILE A 10 21.63 -9.19 -5.32
C ILE A 10 20.30 -8.54 -5.75
N ILE A 11 19.59 -9.18 -6.68
CA ILE A 11 18.31 -8.69 -7.20
C ILE A 11 17.13 -9.18 -6.34
N CYS A 12 17.11 -10.46 -6.00
CA CYS A 12 15.94 -11.09 -5.34
C CYS A 12 15.80 -10.70 -3.86
N ALA A 13 16.88 -10.47 -3.12
CA ALA A 13 16.78 -10.13 -1.71
C ALA A 13 16.13 -8.75 -1.49
N PRO A 14 16.53 -7.66 -2.14
CA PRO A 14 15.83 -6.38 -2.04
C PRO A 14 14.41 -6.45 -2.61
N LEU A 15 14.17 -7.23 -3.68
CA LEU A 15 12.84 -7.42 -4.27
C LEU A 15 11.87 -8.06 -3.27
N PHE A 16 12.33 -9.05 -2.52
CA PHE A 16 11.53 -9.70 -1.48
C PHE A 16 11.13 -8.71 -0.38
N VAL A 17 12.05 -7.86 0.08
CA VAL A 17 11.74 -6.81 1.07
C VAL A 17 10.68 -5.85 0.55
N VAL A 18 10.81 -5.40 -0.69
CA VAL A 18 9.83 -4.49 -1.33
C VAL A 18 8.48 -5.18 -1.50
N PHE A 19 8.46 -6.46 -1.87
CA PHE A 19 7.23 -7.24 -1.96
C PHE A 19 6.49 -7.28 -0.61
N VAL A 20 7.19 -7.51 0.49
CA VAL A 20 6.62 -7.51 1.84
C VAL A 20 6.06 -6.12 2.19
N LEU A 21 6.77 -5.04 1.85
CA LEU A 21 6.30 -3.67 2.06
C LEU A 21 5.03 -3.37 1.26
N ILE A 22 4.98 -3.75 -0.02
CA ILE A 22 3.79 -3.56 -0.87
C ILE A 22 2.61 -4.37 -0.32
N ALA A 23 2.83 -5.61 0.10
CA ALA A 23 1.81 -6.45 0.73
C ALA A 23 1.25 -5.79 2.02
N SER A 24 2.11 -5.22 2.85
CA SER A 24 1.72 -4.48 4.05
C SER A 24 0.89 -3.23 3.71
N PHE A 25 1.29 -2.46 2.70
CA PHE A 25 0.52 -1.28 2.25
C PHE A 25 -0.86 -1.67 1.69
N PHE A 26 -0.92 -2.81 0.99
CA PHE A 26 -2.18 -3.33 0.47
C PHE A 26 -3.09 -3.81 1.60
N GLN A 27 -2.56 -4.50 2.59
CA GLN A 27 -3.32 -4.90 3.78
C GLN A 27 -3.87 -3.67 4.52
N GLN A 28 -3.06 -2.66 4.75
CA GLN A 28 -3.51 -1.40 5.37
C GLN A 28 -4.61 -0.73 4.54
N TYR A 29 -4.50 -0.72 3.22
CA TYR A 29 -5.54 -0.18 2.34
C TYR A 29 -6.87 -0.95 2.48
N LEU A 30 -6.81 -2.29 2.54
CA LEU A 30 -8.01 -3.11 2.76
C LEU A 30 -8.66 -2.86 4.13
N GLU A 31 -7.85 -2.66 5.17
CA GLU A 31 -8.35 -2.30 6.51
C GLU A 31 -9.03 -0.93 6.48
N GLU A 32 -8.44 0.07 5.85
CA GLU A 32 -9.03 1.41 5.65
C GLU A 32 -10.34 1.34 4.85
N LEU A 33 -10.39 0.51 3.79
CA LEU A 33 -11.60 0.27 2.99
C LEU A 33 -12.70 -0.38 3.84
N ASN A 34 -12.36 -1.43 4.58
CA ASN A 34 -13.31 -2.12 5.46
C ASN A 34 -13.89 -1.18 6.52
N GLN A 35 -13.05 -0.36 7.13
CA GLN A 35 -13.50 0.63 8.11
C GLN A 35 -14.46 1.66 7.48
N LYS A 36 -14.16 2.14 6.27
CA LYS A 36 -15.07 3.06 5.55
C LYS A 36 -16.42 2.41 5.23
N ILE A 37 -16.41 1.12 4.87
CA ILE A 37 -17.66 0.36 4.64
C ILE A 37 -18.47 0.27 5.94
N ASP A 38 -17.83 -0.08 7.07
CA ASP A 38 -18.51 -0.18 8.37
C ASP A 38 -19.09 1.16 8.83
N ASP A 39 -18.32 2.25 8.69
CA ASP A 39 -18.79 3.60 8.99
C ASP A 39 -19.98 4.01 8.13
N SER A 40 -19.99 3.57 6.87
CA SER A 40 -21.08 3.79 5.93
C SER A 40 -22.32 3.02 6.35
N TYR A 41 -22.20 1.74 6.72
CA TYR A 41 -23.32 0.94 7.22
C TYR A 41 -23.92 1.55 8.49
N ALA A 42 -23.08 1.95 9.43
CA ALA A 42 -23.53 2.62 10.64
C ALA A 42 -24.25 3.96 10.34
N SER A 43 -23.82 4.68 9.30
CA SER A 43 -24.48 5.91 8.86
C SER A 43 -25.86 5.64 8.26
N ILE A 44 -25.97 4.64 7.38
CA ILE A 44 -27.23 4.22 6.78
C ILE A 44 -28.22 3.79 7.87
N HIS A 45 -27.76 2.96 8.79
CA HIS A 45 -28.58 2.50 9.90
C HIS A 45 -29.15 3.66 10.72
N ARG A 46 -28.34 4.66 11.06
CA ARG A 46 -28.82 5.87 11.76
C ARG A 46 -29.84 6.67 10.97
N GLN A 47 -29.73 6.71 9.64
CA GLN A 47 -30.69 7.42 8.79
C GLN A 47 -32.03 6.66 8.72
N LEU A 48 -31.97 5.34 8.58
CA LEU A 48 -33.17 4.49 8.62
C LEU A 48 -33.88 4.57 9.98
N ASP A 49 -33.12 4.54 11.09
CA ASP A 49 -33.71 4.72 12.44
C ASP A 49 -34.42 6.09 12.60
N ARG A 50 -33.95 7.13 11.92
CA ARG A 50 -34.66 8.43 11.88
C ARG A 50 -35.95 8.34 11.06
N ALA A 51 -35.92 7.67 9.91
CA ALA A 51 -37.10 7.48 9.08
C ALA A 51 -38.16 6.64 9.80
N GLU A 52 -37.79 5.61 10.54
CA GLU A 52 -38.66 4.84 11.40
C GLU A 52 -39.36 5.73 12.45
N LYS A 53 -38.63 6.64 13.07
CA LYS A 53 -39.17 7.62 14.01
C LYS A 53 -40.16 8.58 13.34
N VAL A 54 -39.90 8.95 12.09
CA VAL A 54 -40.86 9.75 11.31
C VAL A 54 -42.18 9.01 11.11
N VAL A 55 -42.14 7.74 10.70
CA VAL A 55 -43.30 6.89 10.53
C VAL A 55 -44.07 6.74 11.87
N THR A 56 -43.35 6.48 12.95
CA THR A 56 -43.95 6.33 14.29
C THR A 56 -44.56 7.63 14.78
N ALA A 57 -43.96 8.78 14.52
CA ALA A 57 -44.49 10.09 14.88
C ALA A 57 -45.79 10.42 14.11
N LEU A 58 -45.84 10.03 12.83
CA LEU A 58 -47.08 10.14 12.04
C LEU A 58 -48.20 9.27 12.61
N ASP A 59 -47.90 8.00 12.86
CA ASP A 59 -48.92 7.08 13.44
C ASP A 59 -49.45 7.62 14.77
N TYR A 60 -48.57 8.05 15.69
CA TYR A 60 -49.02 8.67 16.96
C TYR A 60 -49.88 9.88 16.70
N THR A 61 -49.56 10.71 15.71
CA THR A 61 -50.33 11.91 15.37
C THR A 61 -51.70 11.54 14.82
N PHE A 62 -51.80 10.53 13.96
CA PHE A 62 -53.05 10.07 13.39
C PHE A 62 -53.94 9.34 14.40
N MET A 63 -53.36 8.62 15.38
CA MET A 63 -54.10 7.94 16.43
C MET A 63 -54.74 8.90 17.47
N HIS A 64 -54.04 9.99 17.82
CA HIS A 64 -54.45 10.89 18.92
C HIS A 64 -55.08 12.18 18.43
N ASN A 65 -55.63 12.18 17.24
CA ASN A 65 -56.11 13.37 16.60
C ASN A 65 -57.35 13.94 17.30
N GLN A 66 -57.16 15.13 17.87
CA GLN A 66 -58.28 15.97 18.28
C GLN A 66 -58.60 16.98 17.17
N PRO A 67 -59.88 17.32 16.98
CA PRO A 67 -60.22 18.32 16.00
C PRO A 67 -59.42 19.60 16.26
N PRO A 68 -58.89 20.24 15.19
CA PRO A 68 -58.09 21.45 15.35
C PRO A 68 -58.87 22.50 16.13
N ALA A 69 -58.17 23.17 17.06
CA ALA A 69 -58.78 24.30 17.75
C ALA A 69 -59.34 25.26 16.71
N GLU A 70 -60.55 25.78 16.96
CA GLU A 70 -61.35 26.63 16.01
C GLU A 70 -60.56 27.79 15.36
N ASN A 71 -59.34 28.08 15.84
CA ASN A 71 -58.52 29.21 15.45
C ASN A 71 -57.41 28.89 14.42
N VAL A 72 -57.25 27.62 13.98
CA VAL A 72 -56.21 27.24 12.99
C VAL A 72 -56.88 26.62 11.77
N LEU A 73 -57.28 27.46 10.81
CA LEU A 73 -57.89 27.00 9.58
C LEU A 73 -56.89 27.18 8.42
N PHE A 74 -56.38 26.06 7.93
CA PHE A 74 -55.69 26.04 6.64
C PHE A 74 -56.73 26.18 5.52
N ARG A 75 -56.53 27.15 4.64
CA ARG A 75 -57.38 27.29 3.45
C ARG A 75 -56.83 26.38 2.35
N HIS A 76 -57.73 25.62 1.74
CA HIS A 76 -57.39 24.73 0.63
C HIS A 76 -58.11 25.18 -0.64
N SER A 77 -57.45 24.99 -1.80
CA SER A 77 -58.08 25.05 -3.11
C SER A 77 -58.39 23.63 -3.57
N ALA A 78 -59.60 23.38 -4.02
CA ALA A 78 -60.01 22.12 -4.60
C ALA A 78 -60.26 22.31 -6.11
N ARG A 79 -59.73 21.40 -6.90
CA ARG A 79 -59.92 21.33 -8.35
C ARG A 79 -60.06 19.91 -8.82
N VAL A 80 -60.86 19.69 -9.87
CA VAL A 80 -60.97 18.38 -10.52
C VAL A 80 -60.12 18.39 -11.77
N VAL A 81 -59.16 17.44 -11.89
CA VAL A 81 -58.30 17.25 -13.05
C VAL A 81 -58.37 15.78 -13.43
N ASP A 82 -58.74 15.48 -14.66
CA ASP A 82 -58.81 14.08 -15.18
C ASP A 82 -59.59 13.12 -14.27
N ASN A 83 -60.75 13.59 -13.80
CA ASN A 83 -61.65 12.86 -12.88
C ASN A 83 -61.04 12.56 -11.49
N VAL A 84 -59.96 13.27 -11.10
CA VAL A 84 -59.36 13.21 -9.77
C VAL A 84 -59.54 14.55 -9.06
N CYS A 85 -60.09 14.50 -7.86
CA CYS A 85 -60.12 15.66 -6.99
C CYS A 85 -58.74 15.92 -6.41
N GLN A 86 -58.21 17.14 -6.60
CA GLN A 86 -56.93 17.60 -6.06
C GLN A 86 -57.19 18.75 -5.09
N ILE A 87 -56.78 18.57 -3.84
CA ILE A 87 -56.91 19.56 -2.77
C ILE A 87 -55.51 19.98 -2.32
N LYS A 88 -55.14 21.24 -2.52
CA LYS A 88 -53.86 21.84 -2.14
C LYS A 88 -53.99 22.97 -1.14
N PRO A 89 -52.98 23.22 -0.28
CA PRO A 89 -52.97 24.42 0.54
C PRO A 89 -52.91 25.65 -0.35
N ILE A 90 -53.66 26.70 0.04
CA ILE A 90 -53.53 28.02 -0.56
C ILE A 90 -52.39 28.71 0.14
N ASP A 91 -51.34 29.10 -0.60
CA ASP A 91 -50.05 29.63 -0.13
C ASP A 91 -50.08 30.23 1.30
N GLY A 92 -49.46 29.53 2.21
CA GLY A 92 -48.72 30.08 3.33
C GLY A 92 -49.40 30.94 4.35
N LEU A 93 -50.76 30.89 4.51
CA LEU A 93 -51.43 31.66 5.54
C LEU A 93 -51.90 30.74 6.66
N VAL A 94 -51.08 30.58 7.69
CA VAL A 94 -51.54 30.20 9.02
C VAL A 94 -52.30 31.41 9.58
N LEU A 95 -53.64 31.41 9.49
CA LEU A 95 -54.44 32.45 10.11
C LEU A 95 -54.57 32.11 11.59
N ALA A 96 -53.66 32.59 12.42
CA ALA A 96 -53.89 32.74 13.84
C ALA A 96 -54.86 33.92 14.00
N GLN A 97 -56.16 33.68 14.01
CA GLN A 97 -57.14 34.68 14.35
C GLN A 97 -57.22 34.80 15.87
N GLY A 98 -56.41 35.70 16.43
CA GLY A 98 -56.64 36.25 17.75
C GLY A 98 -56.53 37.78 17.68
N PRO A 99 -57.40 38.55 18.38
CA PRO A 99 -57.44 40.01 18.26
C PRO A 99 -56.27 40.77 18.82
N SER A 100 -55.19 40.10 19.18
CA SER A 100 -54.02 40.70 19.87
C SER A 100 -52.65 40.19 19.44
N SER A 101 -52.49 39.50 18.29
CA SER A 101 -51.14 39.07 17.87
C SER A 101 -50.55 39.98 16.77
N ASN A 102 -49.77 40.95 17.16
CA ASN A 102 -48.88 41.73 16.27
C ASN A 102 -47.65 40.93 15.79
N PHE A 103 -47.67 39.59 15.82
CA PHE A 103 -46.63 38.77 15.33
C PHE A 103 -46.84 38.39 13.87
N ALA A 104 -45.95 38.84 12.98
CA ALA A 104 -45.89 38.30 11.65
C ALA A 104 -45.56 36.81 11.73
N VAL A 105 -46.52 35.96 11.48
CA VAL A 105 -46.29 34.48 11.39
C VAL A 105 -45.43 34.24 10.15
N PRO A 106 -44.30 33.54 10.28
CA PRO A 106 -43.47 33.24 9.12
C PRO A 106 -44.30 32.43 8.11
N LYS A 107 -44.14 32.77 6.83
CA LYS A 107 -44.79 32.01 5.75
C LYS A 107 -44.17 30.63 5.72
N LEU A 108 -44.94 29.62 6.15
CA LEU A 108 -44.57 28.23 6.00
C LEU A 108 -44.80 27.83 4.53
N ASN A 109 -43.78 27.39 3.86
CA ASN A 109 -43.91 26.81 2.53
C ASN A 109 -44.38 25.36 2.70
N LEU A 110 -45.69 25.14 2.54
CA LEU A 110 -46.29 23.82 2.68
C LEU A 110 -46.49 23.19 1.31
N SER A 111 -45.83 22.05 1.09
CA SER A 111 -45.91 21.28 -0.15
C SER A 111 -46.60 19.93 0.14
N TYR A 112 -47.90 19.90 0.07
CA TYR A 112 -48.69 18.67 0.12
C TYR A 112 -49.93 18.74 -0.77
N MET A 113 -50.47 17.60 -1.13
CA MET A 113 -51.70 17.49 -1.90
C MET A 113 -52.50 16.27 -1.46
N LEU A 114 -53.81 16.45 -1.30
CA LEU A 114 -54.77 15.35 -1.19
C LEU A 114 -55.31 15.08 -2.60
N ILE A 115 -55.35 13.81 -2.98
CA ILE A 115 -55.93 13.30 -4.22
C ILE A 115 -56.92 12.18 -3.92
N GLY A 116 -58.03 12.13 -4.65
CA GLY A 116 -59.02 11.08 -4.52
C GLY A 116 -60.12 11.17 -5.58
N ASP A 117 -61.24 10.55 -5.34
CA ASP A 117 -62.39 10.56 -6.24
C ASP A 117 -62.91 11.98 -6.48
N ALA A 118 -63.41 12.25 -7.70
CA ALA A 118 -63.93 13.56 -8.09
C ALA A 118 -65.03 14.06 -7.14
N SER A 119 -65.84 13.17 -6.55
CA SER A 119 -66.93 13.48 -5.60
C SER A 119 -66.41 14.17 -4.33
N LEU A 120 -65.16 14.01 -3.94
CA LEU A 120 -64.53 14.74 -2.83
C LEU A 120 -64.47 16.26 -3.04
N CYS A 121 -64.45 16.68 -4.29
CA CYS A 121 -64.45 18.09 -4.65
C CYS A 121 -65.88 18.69 -4.72
N ASP A 122 -66.93 17.86 -4.90
CA ASP A 122 -68.30 18.30 -5.00
C ASP A 122 -68.87 18.70 -3.61
N SER A 123 -68.48 17.98 -2.58
CA SER A 123 -68.73 18.38 -1.21
C SER A 123 -67.65 19.39 -0.78
N LYS A 124 -68.08 20.61 -0.39
CA LYS A 124 -67.10 21.55 0.17
C LYS A 124 -66.37 20.80 1.30
N PRO A 125 -64.99 20.80 1.30
CA PRO A 125 -64.22 20.10 2.35
C PRO A 125 -64.61 20.49 3.79
N SER A 126 -65.32 21.63 3.94
CA SER A 126 -65.87 22.12 5.20
C SER A 126 -67.07 21.34 5.73
N HIS A 127 -67.64 20.41 4.98
CA HIS A 127 -68.82 19.66 5.37
C HIS A 127 -68.59 18.22 5.80
N ASP A 128 -67.34 17.68 5.57
CA ASP A 128 -66.89 16.37 6.05
C ASP A 128 -65.93 16.52 7.24
N PRO A 129 -66.37 16.26 8.48
CA PRO A 129 -65.51 16.42 9.65
C PRO A 129 -64.32 15.46 9.65
N SER A 130 -64.47 14.25 9.08
CA SER A 130 -63.37 13.26 9.04
C SER A 130 -62.26 13.70 8.10
N LEU A 131 -62.62 14.23 6.92
CA LEU A 131 -61.68 14.79 5.96
C LEU A 131 -60.97 16.04 6.49
N GLN A 132 -61.73 16.91 7.23
CA GLN A 132 -61.12 18.10 7.84
C GLN A 132 -60.06 17.75 8.88
N ILE A 133 -60.32 16.74 9.70
CA ILE A 133 -59.40 16.25 10.70
C ILE A 133 -58.13 15.81 10.00
N LYS A 134 -58.22 14.99 8.96
CA LYS A 134 -57.02 14.45 8.24
C LYS A 134 -56.25 15.51 7.44
N LEU A 135 -56.96 16.46 6.82
CA LEU A 135 -56.34 17.61 6.18
C LEU A 135 -55.63 18.55 7.17
N SER A 136 -56.05 18.61 8.41
CA SER A 136 -55.39 19.40 9.46
C SER A 136 -53.98 18.85 9.81
N MET A 137 -53.73 17.58 9.50
CA MET A 137 -52.48 16.91 9.73
C MET A 137 -51.52 16.93 8.53
N ALA A 138 -52.02 17.24 7.33
CA ALA A 138 -51.25 17.32 6.11
C ALA A 138 -50.00 18.24 6.21
N PRO A 139 -50.07 19.40 6.92
CA PRO A 139 -48.84 20.19 7.16
C PRO A 139 -47.70 19.44 7.86
N MET A 140 -48.05 18.46 8.71
CA MET A 140 -47.06 17.62 9.39
C MET A 140 -46.27 16.74 8.36
N LEU A 141 -47.00 16.22 7.34
CA LEU A 141 -46.34 15.45 6.27
C LEU A 141 -45.31 16.32 5.55
N SER A 142 -45.66 17.58 5.24
CA SER A 142 -44.73 18.52 4.60
C SER A 142 -43.53 18.83 5.48
N PHE A 143 -43.74 19.06 6.76
CA PHE A 143 -42.67 19.30 7.72
C PHE A 143 -41.70 18.10 7.83
N LEU A 144 -42.24 16.89 7.91
CA LEU A 144 -41.44 15.67 8.05
C LEU A 144 -40.70 15.33 6.75
N HIS A 145 -41.28 15.61 5.59
CA HIS A 145 -40.63 15.50 4.31
C HIS A 145 -39.38 16.40 4.25
N ASP A 146 -39.50 17.64 4.72
CA ASP A 146 -38.43 18.63 4.65
C ASP A 146 -37.32 18.44 5.71
N MET A 147 -37.47 17.47 6.62
CA MET A 147 -36.47 17.21 7.68
C MET A 147 -35.16 16.69 7.15
N ASP A 148 -35.19 15.83 6.12
CA ASP A 148 -34.00 15.19 5.56
C ASP A 148 -34.15 14.97 4.03
N GLU A 149 -33.12 15.24 3.27
CA GLU A 149 -33.10 15.14 1.81
C GLU A 149 -33.33 13.73 1.27
N TYR A 150 -33.02 12.68 2.07
CA TYR A 150 -33.27 11.30 1.68
C TYR A 150 -34.74 10.88 1.86
N ILE A 151 -35.54 11.62 2.58
CA ILE A 151 -37.02 11.43 2.64
C ILE A 151 -37.59 11.95 1.33
N TYR A 152 -37.93 11.02 0.44
CA TYR A 152 -38.38 11.33 -0.91
C TYR A 152 -39.86 11.67 -0.97
N GLY A 153 -40.66 11.09 -0.06
CA GLY A 153 -42.08 11.32 0.07
C GLY A 153 -42.63 10.84 1.43
N VAL A 154 -43.68 11.51 1.86
CA VAL A 154 -44.42 11.13 3.06
C VAL A 154 -45.93 11.07 2.70
N HIS A 155 -46.57 9.95 2.95
CA HIS A 155 -47.92 9.65 2.47
C HIS A 155 -48.79 9.15 3.60
N TYR A 156 -50.07 9.53 3.52
CA TYR A 156 -51.17 8.91 4.23
C TYR A 156 -52.16 8.39 3.20
N VAL A 157 -52.47 7.10 3.25
CA VAL A 157 -53.45 6.43 2.36
C VAL A 157 -54.64 6.01 3.18
N ASP A 158 -55.81 6.51 2.83
CA ASP A 158 -57.04 6.25 3.56
C ASP A 158 -57.84 5.09 2.96
N THR A 159 -58.52 4.31 3.81
CA THR A 159 -59.38 3.21 3.37
C THR A 159 -60.55 3.68 2.51
N SER A 160 -60.97 4.93 2.62
CA SER A 160 -62.06 5.52 1.80
C SER A 160 -61.59 5.91 0.38
N GLY A 161 -60.33 5.71 0.02
CA GLY A 161 -59.85 5.83 -1.36
C GLY A 161 -59.25 7.20 -1.70
N TYR A 162 -58.68 7.91 -0.75
CA TYR A 162 -57.85 9.10 -1.03
C TYR A 162 -56.46 8.99 -0.44
N ILE A 163 -55.52 9.75 -0.97
CA ILE A 163 -54.12 9.82 -0.54
C ILE A 163 -53.76 11.28 -0.22
N ILE A 164 -53.10 11.53 0.89
CA ILE A 164 -52.42 12.79 1.19
C ILE A 164 -50.94 12.55 1.05
N SER A 165 -50.27 13.34 0.18
CA SER A 165 -48.86 13.18 -0.09
C SER A 165 -48.11 14.49 0.07
N SER A 166 -46.90 14.41 0.59
CA SER A 166 -45.88 15.48 0.54
C SER A 166 -44.61 14.92 -0.08
N PRO A 167 -43.97 15.62 -1.03
CA PRO A 167 -44.40 16.90 -1.64
C PRO A 167 -45.57 16.73 -2.60
N ASP A 168 -46.26 17.83 -2.91
CA ASP A 168 -47.44 17.85 -3.78
C ASP A 168 -47.11 17.37 -5.22
N THR A 169 -45.88 17.51 -5.68
CA THR A 169 -45.42 17.09 -7.03
C THR A 169 -45.55 15.57 -7.24
N ILE A 170 -45.49 14.75 -6.22
CA ILE A 170 -45.63 13.28 -6.33
C ILE A 170 -47.04 12.92 -6.79
N SER A 171 -48.05 13.59 -6.28
CA SER A 171 -49.45 13.27 -6.53
C SER A 171 -50.04 13.89 -7.80
N GLU A 172 -49.32 14.85 -8.45
CA GLU A 172 -49.84 15.55 -9.65
C GLU A 172 -50.13 14.62 -10.84
N LYS A 173 -49.40 13.50 -10.94
CA LYS A 173 -49.49 12.57 -12.08
C LYS A 173 -50.24 11.27 -11.76
N VAL A 174 -50.74 11.11 -10.54
CA VAL A 174 -51.41 9.88 -10.09
C VAL A 174 -52.88 9.92 -10.52
N THR A 175 -53.30 8.85 -11.19
CA THR A 175 -54.70 8.66 -11.59
C THR A 175 -55.51 7.97 -10.50
N TYR A 176 -56.85 8.20 -10.49
CA TYR A 176 -57.72 7.53 -9.52
C TYR A 176 -57.69 6.00 -9.61
N GLN A 177 -57.48 5.44 -10.83
CA GLN A 177 -57.31 4.02 -11.00
C GLN A 177 -56.04 3.48 -10.30
N GLN A 178 -54.95 4.19 -10.43
CA GLN A 178 -53.71 3.83 -9.73
C GLN A 178 -53.84 3.87 -8.21
N ILE A 179 -54.64 4.80 -7.68
CA ILE A 179 -54.99 4.81 -6.24
C ILE A 179 -55.75 3.56 -5.85
N LYS A 180 -56.74 3.20 -6.62
CA LYS A 180 -57.55 1.98 -6.36
C LYS A 180 -56.68 0.71 -6.46
N ASP A 181 -55.87 0.59 -7.49
CA ASP A 181 -55.01 -0.58 -7.69
C ASP A 181 -54.01 -0.70 -6.55
N PHE A 182 -53.44 0.42 -6.10
CA PHE A 182 -52.55 0.45 -4.93
C PHE A 182 -53.23 -0.04 -3.65
N ILE A 183 -54.46 0.42 -3.37
CA ILE A 183 -55.21 0.02 -2.17
C ILE A 183 -55.68 -1.44 -2.26
N SER A 184 -56.09 -1.93 -3.44
CA SER A 184 -56.72 -3.24 -3.58
C SER A 184 -55.74 -4.37 -3.92
N GLU A 185 -54.64 -4.10 -4.61
CA GLU A 185 -53.79 -5.13 -5.20
C GLU A 185 -52.33 -5.11 -4.70
N SER A 186 -51.94 -4.07 -3.94
CA SER A 186 -50.56 -4.01 -3.45
C SER A 186 -50.29 -5.04 -2.35
N PRO A 187 -49.30 -5.92 -2.53
CA PRO A 187 -48.83 -6.84 -1.49
C PRO A 187 -48.43 -6.14 -0.19
N LEU A 188 -47.94 -4.92 -0.30
CA LEU A 188 -47.54 -4.06 0.82
C LEU A 188 -48.66 -3.83 1.84
N TRP A 189 -49.87 -3.62 1.32
CA TRP A 189 -51.07 -3.40 2.13
C TRP A 189 -51.37 -4.62 2.99
N SER A 190 -51.29 -5.81 2.41
CA SER A 190 -51.53 -7.07 3.11
C SER A 190 -50.43 -7.37 4.14
N HIS A 191 -49.17 -7.08 3.85
CA HIS A 191 -48.07 -7.27 4.79
C HIS A 191 -48.15 -6.33 5.98
N ALA A 192 -48.44 -5.04 5.76
CA ALA A 192 -48.57 -4.06 6.82
C ALA A 192 -49.74 -4.42 7.79
N ILE A 193 -50.87 -4.90 7.28
CA ILE A 193 -52.04 -5.34 8.09
C ILE A 193 -51.70 -6.63 8.88
N ALA A 194 -50.92 -7.54 8.31
CA ALA A 194 -50.56 -8.80 8.96
C ALA A 194 -49.63 -8.62 10.18
N ALA A 195 -48.84 -7.54 10.23
CA ALA A 195 -47.95 -7.23 11.34
C ALA A 195 -48.18 -5.79 11.90
N PRO A 196 -49.33 -5.52 12.54
CA PRO A 196 -49.77 -4.16 12.87
C PRO A 196 -48.85 -3.41 13.88
N ASN A 197 -47.99 -4.12 14.57
CA ASN A 197 -47.10 -3.54 15.58
C ASN A 197 -45.66 -3.33 15.06
N MET A 198 -45.41 -3.60 13.78
CA MET A 198 -44.11 -3.44 13.16
C MET A 198 -44.23 -2.61 11.88
N ILE A 199 -43.20 -1.82 11.62
CA ILE A 199 -43.07 -1.11 10.36
C ILE A 199 -42.71 -2.13 9.29
N ALA A 200 -43.56 -2.30 8.28
CA ALA A 200 -43.24 -3.11 7.11
C ALA A 200 -42.32 -2.32 6.19
N VAL A 201 -41.34 -2.98 5.60
CA VAL A 201 -40.37 -2.37 4.71
C VAL A 201 -40.47 -3.03 3.35
N ASP A 202 -40.60 -2.23 2.31
CA ASP A 202 -40.68 -2.71 0.93
C ASP A 202 -39.66 -2.04 0.02
N GLY A 203 -39.22 -2.77 -1.00
CA GLY A 203 -38.24 -2.31 -1.94
C GLY A 203 -36.88 -3.02 -1.80
N PRO A 204 -35.91 -2.66 -2.61
CA PRO A 204 -35.86 -1.48 -3.49
C PRO A 204 -36.68 -1.65 -4.78
N TYR A 205 -37.53 -0.69 -5.08
CA TYR A 205 -38.24 -0.61 -6.33
C TYR A 205 -38.07 0.75 -7.03
N ARG A 206 -38.33 0.80 -8.34
CA ARG A 206 -38.23 2.06 -9.08
C ARG A 206 -39.50 2.88 -8.96
N SER A 207 -39.40 4.15 -8.58
CA SER A 207 -40.51 5.07 -8.61
C SER A 207 -41.14 5.14 -10.00
N VAL A 208 -42.44 4.86 -10.06
CA VAL A 208 -43.22 4.96 -11.32
C VAL A 208 -43.76 6.39 -11.51
N ILE A 209 -43.75 7.17 -10.45
CA ILE A 209 -44.49 8.47 -10.36
C ILE A 209 -43.57 9.62 -10.83
N ARG A 210 -42.24 9.53 -10.70
CA ARG A 210 -41.28 10.54 -11.16
C ARG A 210 -40.46 10.06 -12.34
N GLU A 211 -40.15 10.98 -13.28
CA GLU A 211 -39.31 10.73 -14.46
C GLU A 211 -37.85 10.37 -14.13
N GLN A 212 -37.43 10.55 -12.90
CA GLN A 212 -36.05 10.34 -12.43
C GLN A 212 -35.84 8.93 -11.87
N HIS A 213 -36.28 7.88 -12.42
CA HIS A 213 -35.96 6.47 -12.11
C HIS A 213 -35.25 6.20 -10.77
N GLU A 214 -35.67 6.92 -9.71
CA GLU A 214 -35.10 6.80 -8.37
C GLU A 214 -35.48 5.44 -7.79
N TRP A 215 -34.52 4.81 -7.12
CA TRP A 215 -34.78 3.60 -6.35
C TRP A 215 -35.29 4.00 -4.96
N LEU A 216 -36.41 3.45 -4.56
CA LEU A 216 -37.08 3.76 -3.29
C LEU A 216 -37.07 2.55 -2.39
N LEU A 217 -36.94 2.83 -1.10
CA LEU A 217 -37.25 1.95 0.01
C LEU A 217 -38.40 2.60 0.78
N THR A 218 -39.53 1.89 0.98
CA THR A 218 -40.71 2.44 1.63
C THR A 218 -40.94 1.80 2.98
N LEU A 219 -41.05 2.63 4.01
CA LEU A 219 -41.44 2.23 5.35
C LEU A 219 -42.94 2.45 5.53
N ILE A 220 -43.67 1.43 5.98
CA ILE A 220 -45.13 1.44 6.01
C ILE A 220 -45.61 1.01 7.39
N LEU A 221 -46.60 1.76 7.95
CA LEU A 221 -47.23 1.42 9.19
C LEU A 221 -48.78 1.60 9.08
N PRO A 222 -49.57 0.60 9.45
CA PRO A 222 -51.04 0.73 9.47
C PRO A 222 -51.47 1.64 10.61
N VAL A 223 -52.47 2.50 10.34
CA VAL A 223 -53.08 3.44 11.29
C VAL A 223 -54.41 2.90 11.77
N TYR A 224 -54.58 2.81 13.07
CA TYR A 224 -55.81 2.40 13.72
C TYR A 224 -56.38 3.54 14.57
N HIS A 225 -57.71 3.62 14.67
CA HIS A 225 -58.40 4.50 15.59
C HIS A 225 -59.49 3.68 16.32
N ASP A 226 -59.46 3.58 17.64
CA ASP A 226 -60.32 2.75 18.45
C ASP A 226 -60.47 1.28 17.96
N ALA A 227 -59.36 0.69 17.54
CA ALA A 227 -59.23 -0.64 16.92
C ALA A 227 -59.81 -0.78 15.49
N ASP A 228 -60.33 0.28 14.90
CA ASP A 228 -60.74 0.30 13.50
C ASP A 228 -59.61 0.73 12.60
N TYR A 229 -59.33 -0.07 11.57
CA TYR A 229 -58.31 0.23 10.57
C TYR A 229 -58.74 1.43 9.71
N GLN A 230 -57.96 2.50 9.73
CA GLN A 230 -58.26 3.76 9.04
C GLN A 230 -57.49 3.92 7.73
N GLY A 231 -56.29 3.31 7.63
CA GLY A 231 -55.42 3.48 6.50
C GLY A 231 -53.97 3.16 6.87
N LEU A 232 -53.03 3.67 6.07
CA LEU A 232 -51.62 3.52 6.37
C LEU A 232 -50.82 4.82 6.16
N VAL A 233 -49.74 4.96 6.91
CA VAL A 233 -48.70 5.95 6.64
C VAL A 233 -47.53 5.29 5.96
N ALA A 234 -46.93 5.97 4.98
CA ALA A 234 -45.78 5.51 4.24
C ALA A 234 -44.75 6.62 4.13
N VAL A 235 -43.49 6.23 4.27
CA VAL A 235 -42.36 7.13 4.08
C VAL A 235 -41.42 6.51 3.04
N ASP A 236 -41.32 7.19 1.90
CA ASP A 236 -40.43 6.83 0.81
C ASP A 236 -39.03 7.39 1.05
N ILE A 237 -38.04 6.52 1.02
CA ILE A 237 -36.61 6.84 1.16
C ILE A 237 -35.96 6.69 -0.17
N GLY A 238 -35.35 7.76 -0.70
CA GLY A 238 -34.56 7.75 -1.91
C GLY A 238 -33.19 7.12 -1.65
N ILE A 239 -32.93 5.95 -2.24
CA ILE A 239 -31.69 5.20 -2.01
C ILE A 239 -30.47 5.97 -2.52
N SER A 240 -30.56 6.66 -3.65
CA SER A 240 -29.44 7.47 -4.14
C SER A 240 -29.12 8.63 -3.21
N GLU A 241 -30.10 9.30 -2.63
CA GLU A 241 -29.87 10.37 -1.65
C GLU A 241 -29.35 9.82 -0.32
N LEU A 242 -29.89 8.68 0.14
CA LEU A 242 -29.39 7.97 1.31
C LEU A 242 -27.88 7.65 1.18
N LEU A 243 -27.43 7.25 -0.03
CA LEU A 243 -26.04 6.87 -0.32
C LEU A 243 -25.15 8.06 -0.69
N LYS A 244 -25.68 9.19 -1.20
CA LYS A 244 -24.89 10.38 -1.60
C LYS A 244 -24.11 11.01 -0.45
N ARG A 245 -24.57 10.90 0.77
CA ARG A 245 -23.87 11.41 1.96
C ARG A 245 -22.56 10.65 2.27
N MET A 246 -22.20 9.67 1.42
CA MET A 246 -20.96 8.87 1.48
C MET A 246 -20.06 9.17 0.27
N PRO A 247 -19.42 10.34 0.19
CA PRO A 247 -18.86 10.89 -1.05
C PRO A 247 -17.78 10.04 -1.72
N HIS A 248 -17.19 9.09 -1.01
CA HIS A 248 -16.08 8.27 -1.53
C HIS A 248 -16.48 6.85 -1.96
N LEU A 249 -17.69 6.38 -1.62
CA LEU A 249 -18.14 5.01 -1.85
C LEU A 249 -19.57 4.92 -2.39
N ALA A 250 -20.24 6.04 -2.61
CA ALA A 250 -21.69 6.08 -2.97
C ALA A 250 -22.06 5.22 -4.20
N SER A 251 -21.16 5.13 -5.19
CA SER A 251 -21.39 4.32 -6.40
C SER A 251 -21.17 2.83 -6.21
N GLY A 252 -20.61 2.42 -5.07
CA GLY A 252 -20.29 1.03 -4.78
C GLY A 252 -21.28 0.31 -3.86
N PHE A 253 -22.24 1.02 -3.25
CA PHE A 253 -23.25 0.35 -2.41
C PHE A 253 -24.48 -0.05 -3.20
N GLY A 254 -25.05 -1.21 -2.83
CA GLY A 254 -26.33 -1.69 -3.28
C GLY A 254 -27.19 -2.15 -2.11
N ILE A 255 -28.50 -2.00 -2.27
CA ILE A 255 -29.50 -2.57 -1.38
C ILE A 255 -30.32 -3.54 -2.21
N ILE A 256 -30.64 -4.70 -1.67
CA ILE A 256 -31.38 -5.76 -2.35
C ILE A 256 -32.30 -6.43 -1.34
N ASP A 257 -33.46 -6.83 -1.80
CA ASP A 257 -34.34 -7.74 -1.08
C ASP A 257 -33.98 -9.19 -1.43
N LEU A 258 -33.69 -10.00 -0.42
CA LEU A 258 -33.31 -11.40 -0.61
C LEU A 258 -34.49 -12.29 -0.99
N GLU A 259 -35.72 -11.91 -0.70
CA GLU A 259 -36.91 -12.66 -1.10
C GLU A 259 -37.18 -12.52 -2.60
N GLU A 260 -36.83 -11.35 -3.16
CA GLU A 260 -37.00 -11.10 -4.60
C GLU A 260 -35.84 -11.51 -5.46
N ARG A 261 -34.59 -11.35 -4.98
CA ARG A 261 -33.39 -11.52 -5.81
C ARG A 261 -32.22 -12.12 -5.03
N PRO A 262 -31.44 -13.01 -5.65
CA PRO A 262 -30.22 -13.54 -5.04
C PRO A 262 -29.12 -12.46 -4.93
N LEU A 263 -28.26 -12.60 -3.94
CA LEU A 263 -27.12 -11.70 -3.72
C LEU A 263 -26.18 -11.70 -4.94
N PRO A 264 -25.78 -10.54 -5.45
CA PRO A 264 -24.85 -10.45 -6.58
C PRO A 264 -23.49 -11.09 -6.27
N SER A 265 -22.88 -11.74 -7.27
CA SER A 265 -21.58 -12.43 -7.12
C SER A 265 -20.41 -11.50 -6.73
N LYS A 266 -20.56 -10.19 -6.95
CA LYS A 266 -19.59 -9.15 -6.57
C LYS A 266 -19.93 -8.47 -5.24
N ALA A 267 -20.94 -8.94 -4.53
CA ALA A 267 -21.28 -8.40 -3.23
C ALA A 267 -20.18 -8.71 -2.22
N TYR A 268 -19.64 -7.67 -1.64
CA TYR A 268 -18.62 -7.74 -0.60
C TYR A 268 -19.19 -7.24 0.71
N ARG A 269 -18.94 -7.97 1.81
CA ARG A 269 -19.43 -7.66 3.17
C ARG A 269 -20.93 -7.38 3.21
N PRO A 270 -21.81 -8.32 2.77
CA PRO A 270 -23.24 -8.15 2.90
C PRO A 270 -23.61 -7.98 4.38
N TYR A 271 -24.46 -7.00 4.66
CA TYR A 271 -24.92 -6.66 6.00
C TYR A 271 -26.46 -6.57 6.00
N PRO A 272 -27.16 -7.41 6.77
CA PRO A 272 -28.60 -7.34 6.87
C PRO A 272 -29.03 -6.05 7.55
N LEU A 273 -30.01 -5.36 6.99
CA LEU A 273 -30.67 -4.27 7.70
C LEU A 273 -31.53 -4.90 8.79
N ALA A 274 -31.48 -4.36 9.99
CA ALA A 274 -32.21 -4.87 11.12
C ALA A 274 -32.63 -3.73 12.06
N SER A 275 -33.87 -3.77 12.55
CA SER A 275 -34.40 -2.87 13.55
C SER A 275 -35.26 -3.64 14.53
N HIS A 276 -35.52 -3.05 15.70
CA HIS A 276 -36.49 -3.56 16.65
C HIS A 276 -37.96 -3.19 16.31
N TYR A 277 -38.13 -2.22 15.42
CA TYR A 277 -39.42 -1.63 15.10
C TYR A 277 -39.87 -1.90 13.66
N ALA A 278 -38.92 -2.34 12.81
CA ALA A 278 -39.19 -2.58 11.40
C ALA A 278 -38.72 -3.98 10.97
N ASP A 279 -39.52 -4.60 10.11
CA ASP A 279 -39.24 -5.92 9.53
C ASP A 279 -38.51 -5.73 8.20
N TYR A 280 -37.15 -5.87 8.25
CA TYR A 280 -36.29 -5.74 7.09
C TYR A 280 -35.94 -7.09 6.51
N HIS A 281 -36.23 -7.31 5.23
CA HIS A 281 -35.70 -8.42 4.43
C HIS A 281 -34.54 -7.99 3.53
N GLN A 282 -34.17 -6.72 3.62
CA GLN A 282 -33.16 -6.09 2.77
C GLN A 282 -31.74 -6.29 3.33
N ILE A 283 -30.81 -6.48 2.39
CA ILE A 283 -29.38 -6.52 2.67
C ILE A 283 -28.70 -5.37 1.93
N ILE A 284 -27.83 -4.68 2.66
CA ILE A 284 -26.90 -3.73 2.08
C ILE A 284 -25.56 -4.44 1.82
N PHE A 285 -24.92 -4.16 0.71
CA PHE A 285 -23.61 -4.69 0.36
C PHE A 285 -22.78 -3.66 -0.39
N TYR A 286 -21.46 -3.84 -0.33
CA TYR A 286 -20.54 -3.11 -1.19
C TYR A 286 -20.27 -3.93 -2.45
N GLN A 287 -20.38 -3.31 -3.62
CA GLN A 287 -20.08 -3.95 -4.90
C GLN A 287 -18.58 -3.81 -5.21
N LEU A 288 -17.83 -4.89 -4.97
CA LEU A 288 -16.38 -4.88 -5.15
C LEU A 288 -16.00 -4.95 -6.63
N ASP A 289 -15.45 -3.86 -7.17
CA ASP A 289 -14.77 -3.85 -8.45
C ASP A 289 -13.25 -3.89 -8.23
N ILE A 290 -12.65 -5.08 -8.39
CA ILE A 290 -11.21 -5.31 -8.15
C ILE A 290 -10.33 -4.38 -8.98
N LYS A 291 -10.74 -4.03 -10.22
CA LYS A 291 -9.95 -3.14 -11.08
C LYS A 291 -9.99 -1.70 -10.58
N ALA A 292 -11.16 -1.22 -10.21
CA ALA A 292 -11.34 0.10 -9.64
C ALA A 292 -10.60 0.24 -8.30
N GLU A 293 -10.69 -0.78 -7.44
CA GLU A 293 -10.00 -0.81 -6.15
C GLU A 293 -8.48 -0.86 -6.29
N LEU A 294 -7.95 -1.64 -7.24
CA LEU A 294 -6.52 -1.68 -7.51
C LEU A 294 -6.01 -0.31 -8.01
N LEU A 295 -6.76 0.36 -8.88
CA LEU A 295 -6.42 1.70 -9.36
C LEU A 295 -6.47 2.72 -8.22
N SER A 296 -7.48 2.64 -7.37
CA SER A 296 -7.63 3.46 -6.17
C SER A 296 -6.46 3.26 -5.21
N PHE A 297 -6.07 2.00 -4.93
CA PHE A 297 -4.87 1.67 -4.16
C PHE A 297 -3.61 2.33 -4.72
N LEU A 298 -3.37 2.18 -6.04
CA LEU A 298 -2.20 2.78 -6.69
C LEU A 298 -2.19 4.31 -6.58
N GLN A 299 -3.35 4.95 -6.70
CA GLN A 299 -3.47 6.41 -6.57
C GLN A 299 -3.27 6.90 -5.14
N HIS A 300 -3.90 6.25 -4.16
CA HIS A 300 -3.81 6.65 -2.75
C HIS A 300 -2.44 6.36 -2.13
N LYS A 301 -1.82 5.23 -2.47
CA LYS A 301 -0.52 4.81 -1.91
C LYS A 301 0.68 5.12 -2.82
N LYS A 302 0.50 5.97 -3.88
CA LYS A 302 1.57 6.32 -4.83
C LYS A 302 2.87 6.79 -4.17
N GLY A 303 2.78 7.57 -3.09
CA GLY A 303 3.95 8.03 -2.34
C GLY A 303 4.69 6.88 -1.67
N ASN A 304 3.97 5.97 -1.02
CA ASN A 304 4.54 4.80 -0.36
C ASN A 304 5.19 3.84 -1.37
N LEU A 305 4.56 3.67 -2.53
CA LEU A 305 5.10 2.85 -3.63
C LEU A 305 6.38 3.46 -4.20
N LEU A 306 6.44 4.79 -4.35
CA LEU A 306 7.66 5.49 -4.78
C LEU A 306 8.79 5.29 -3.75
N VAL A 307 8.50 5.43 -2.46
CA VAL A 307 9.49 5.18 -1.39
C VAL A 307 9.98 3.73 -1.44
N ALA A 308 9.09 2.75 -1.62
CA ALA A 308 9.48 1.34 -1.78
C ALA A 308 10.40 1.12 -2.99
N ALA A 309 10.11 1.77 -4.12
CA ALA A 309 10.97 1.72 -5.31
C ALA A 309 12.37 2.33 -5.05
N LEU A 310 12.43 3.47 -4.36
CA LEU A 310 13.70 4.09 -3.97
C LEU A 310 14.51 3.20 -3.02
N ILE A 311 13.87 2.54 -2.06
CA ILE A 311 14.49 1.57 -1.16
C ILE A 311 15.09 0.42 -1.97
N TYR A 312 14.34 -0.12 -2.94
CA TYR A 312 14.85 -1.17 -3.83
C TYR A 312 16.12 -0.73 -4.57
N LEU A 313 16.08 0.42 -5.23
CA LEU A 313 17.22 0.94 -5.98
C LEU A 313 18.43 1.19 -5.08
N PHE A 314 18.23 1.74 -3.91
CA PHE A 314 19.29 2.02 -2.94
C PHE A 314 19.97 0.74 -2.45
N PHE A 315 19.21 -0.25 -1.99
CA PHE A 315 19.78 -1.51 -1.50
C PHE A 315 20.44 -2.31 -2.62
N THR A 316 19.83 -2.38 -3.80
CA THR A 316 20.42 -3.04 -4.97
C THR A 316 21.72 -2.35 -5.37
N GLY A 317 21.77 -1.02 -5.41
CA GLY A 317 22.97 -0.25 -5.69
C GLY A 317 24.10 -0.50 -4.67
N ILE A 318 23.78 -0.55 -3.39
CA ILE A 318 24.76 -0.89 -2.35
C ILE A 318 25.31 -2.31 -2.54
N LEU A 319 24.44 -3.29 -2.79
CA LEU A 319 24.87 -4.68 -2.98
C LEU A 319 25.77 -4.84 -4.21
N ILE A 320 25.44 -4.17 -5.31
CA ILE A 320 26.28 -4.14 -6.52
C ILE A 320 27.63 -3.49 -6.20
N TYR A 321 27.64 -2.34 -5.52
CA TYR A 321 28.86 -1.65 -5.14
C TYR A 321 29.76 -2.51 -4.25
N LEU A 322 29.20 -3.18 -3.25
CA LEU A 322 29.94 -4.07 -2.37
C LEU A 322 30.50 -5.27 -3.13
N ASN A 323 29.71 -5.89 -3.99
CA ASN A 323 30.13 -7.03 -4.80
C ASN A 323 31.30 -6.66 -5.75
N THR A 324 31.19 -5.52 -6.46
CA THR A 324 32.24 -5.05 -7.36
C THR A 324 33.53 -4.64 -6.63
N ARG A 325 33.39 -4.05 -5.43
CA ARG A 325 34.55 -3.73 -4.58
C ARG A 325 35.29 -4.99 -4.11
N TRP A 326 34.55 -6.05 -3.78
CA TRP A 326 35.13 -7.34 -3.40
C TRP A 326 35.85 -8.01 -4.58
N GLU A 327 35.23 -8.01 -5.76
CA GLU A 327 35.87 -8.54 -6.97
C GLU A 327 37.20 -7.82 -7.28
N ARG A 328 37.22 -6.49 -7.22
CA ARG A 328 38.44 -5.73 -7.46
C ARG A 328 39.57 -6.12 -6.51
N LYS A 329 39.29 -6.20 -5.21
CA LYS A 329 40.30 -6.61 -4.23
C LYS A 329 40.82 -8.01 -4.51
N HIS A 330 39.93 -8.93 -4.83
CA HIS A 330 40.32 -10.30 -5.13
C HIS A 330 41.21 -10.38 -6.41
N PHE A 331 40.88 -9.64 -7.45
CA PHE A 331 41.69 -9.54 -8.64
C PHE A 331 43.03 -8.85 -8.37
N GLU A 332 43.09 -7.84 -7.53
CA GLU A 332 44.31 -7.19 -7.11
C GLU A 332 45.23 -8.17 -6.36
N GLU A 333 44.71 -8.98 -5.45
CA GLU A 333 45.46 -10.01 -4.73
C GLU A 333 45.97 -11.10 -5.66
N LEU A 334 45.18 -11.59 -6.60
CA LEU A 334 45.61 -12.58 -7.59
C LEU A 334 46.65 -12.00 -8.54
N ALA A 335 46.48 -10.76 -8.98
CA ALA A 335 47.41 -10.07 -9.87
C ALA A 335 48.75 -9.66 -9.19
N ALA A 336 48.82 -9.79 -7.85
CA ALA A 336 50.02 -9.46 -7.06
C ALA A 336 50.94 -10.65 -6.83
N ARG A 337 50.60 -11.85 -7.31
CA ARG A 337 51.40 -13.06 -7.13
C ARG A 337 51.93 -13.64 -8.45
N ASP A 338 53.09 -14.30 -8.39
CA ASP A 338 53.64 -15.09 -9.48
C ASP A 338 52.92 -16.46 -9.55
N PRO A 339 52.38 -16.85 -10.69
CA PRO A 339 51.60 -18.08 -10.81
C PRO A 339 52.39 -19.37 -10.65
N MET A 340 53.72 -19.35 -10.87
CA MET A 340 54.59 -20.51 -10.78
C MET A 340 55.01 -20.77 -9.32
N THR A 341 55.47 -19.73 -8.64
CA THR A 341 56.05 -19.86 -7.29
C THR A 341 55.08 -19.55 -6.16
N GLY A 342 53.93 -18.87 -6.45
CA GLY A 342 53.01 -18.35 -5.44
C GLY A 342 53.55 -17.15 -4.66
N LEU A 343 54.78 -16.77 -4.84
CA LEU A 343 55.42 -15.59 -4.24
C LEU A 343 54.78 -14.30 -4.76
N LEU A 344 55.11 -13.17 -4.16
CA LEU A 344 54.76 -11.89 -4.74
C LEU A 344 55.42 -11.75 -6.13
N ASN A 345 54.75 -11.08 -7.04
CA ASN A 345 55.39 -10.56 -8.23
C ASN A 345 55.86 -9.11 -7.98
N ARG A 346 56.42 -8.44 -8.97
CA ARG A 346 56.90 -7.06 -8.86
C ARG A 346 55.81 -6.12 -8.30
N ARG A 347 54.58 -6.19 -8.87
CA ARG A 347 53.43 -5.38 -8.39
C ARG A 347 53.07 -5.71 -6.97
N GLY A 348 53.11 -6.98 -6.58
CA GLY A 348 52.83 -7.44 -5.22
C GLY A 348 53.86 -6.88 -4.22
N MET A 349 55.16 -6.89 -4.57
CA MET A 349 56.21 -6.31 -3.73
C MET A 349 56.04 -4.79 -3.57
N GLU A 350 55.80 -4.05 -4.64
CA GLU A 350 55.52 -2.60 -4.57
C GLU A 350 54.31 -2.28 -3.71
N SER A 351 53.24 -3.08 -3.81
CA SER A 351 52.04 -2.92 -2.99
C SER A 351 52.31 -3.24 -1.52
N PHE A 352 53.08 -4.28 -1.24
CA PHE A 352 53.46 -4.67 0.11
C PHE A 352 54.26 -3.57 0.81
N LEU A 353 55.13 -2.89 0.10
CA LEU A 353 56.01 -1.85 0.64
C LEU A 353 55.26 -0.53 0.95
N LYS A 354 54.20 -0.19 0.20
CA LYS A 354 53.44 1.06 0.38
C LYS A 354 52.76 1.24 1.76
N GLY A 355 52.62 0.20 2.55
CA GLY A 355 51.92 0.25 3.86
C GLY A 355 52.77 -0.08 5.07
N LYS A 356 54.09 -0.30 4.90
CA LYS A 356 54.93 -0.80 5.99
C LYS A 356 55.61 0.30 6.79
N ARG A 357 55.58 0.15 8.13
CA ARG A 357 56.46 0.85 9.04
C ARG A 357 57.79 0.07 9.08
N HIS A 358 58.83 0.73 8.75
CA HIS A 358 60.16 0.12 8.71
C HIS A 358 60.74 -0.05 10.14
N SER A 359 61.58 -1.08 10.34
CA SER A 359 62.45 -1.18 11.49
C SER A 359 63.59 -0.18 11.31
N GLN A 360 64.62 -0.18 12.17
CA GLN A 360 65.73 0.77 12.10
C GLN A 360 66.54 0.66 10.78
N TYR A 361 66.71 -0.58 10.30
CA TYR A 361 67.36 -0.88 9.01
C TYR A 361 66.42 -1.68 8.12
N LEU A 362 66.50 -1.44 6.84
CA LEU A 362 65.87 -2.23 5.80
C LEU A 362 66.90 -2.61 4.72
N ALA A 363 66.67 -3.71 4.03
CA ALA A 363 67.43 -4.12 2.88
C ALA A 363 66.53 -4.62 1.76
N ILE A 364 66.94 -4.27 0.54
CA ILE A 364 66.50 -4.91 -0.69
C ILE A 364 67.68 -5.78 -1.19
N ALA A 365 67.41 -7.07 -1.38
CA ALA A 365 68.31 -7.98 -1.98
C ALA A 365 67.79 -8.47 -3.34
N VAL A 366 68.56 -8.44 -4.33
CA VAL A 366 68.32 -9.04 -5.66
C VAL A 366 69.14 -10.30 -5.78
N LEU A 367 68.48 -11.44 -5.94
CA LEU A 367 69.09 -12.76 -6.07
C LEU A 367 68.77 -13.29 -7.46
N ASP A 368 69.80 -13.93 -8.08
CA ASP A 368 69.63 -14.52 -9.40
C ASP A 368 70.41 -15.85 -9.46
N ILE A 369 69.80 -16.83 -10.19
CA ILE A 369 70.36 -18.18 -10.31
C ILE A 369 71.62 -18.18 -11.22
N ASP A 370 72.67 -18.71 -10.71
CA ASP A 370 73.92 -18.81 -11.49
C ASP A 370 73.76 -19.86 -12.60
N ASP A 371 74.10 -19.46 -13.81
CA ASP A 371 74.11 -20.31 -15.02
C ASP A 371 72.79 -20.98 -15.32
N PHE A 372 71.65 -20.31 -14.99
CA PHE A 372 70.31 -20.85 -15.16
C PHE A 372 70.03 -21.28 -16.60
N LYS A 373 70.52 -20.55 -17.58
CA LYS A 373 70.39 -20.96 -18.97
C LYS A 373 71.03 -22.32 -19.22
N GLN A 374 72.20 -22.61 -18.63
CA GLN A 374 72.88 -23.91 -18.78
C GLN A 374 72.07 -25.03 -18.11
N ILE A 375 71.42 -24.75 -17.00
CA ILE A 375 70.52 -25.69 -16.35
C ILE A 375 69.36 -26.04 -17.30
N ASN A 376 68.73 -25.04 -17.91
CA ASN A 376 67.62 -25.26 -18.87
C ASN A 376 68.09 -26.03 -20.11
N ASP A 377 69.22 -25.63 -20.64
CA ASP A 377 69.82 -26.25 -21.86
C ASP A 377 70.25 -27.72 -21.63
N THR A 378 70.59 -28.06 -20.39
CA THR A 378 71.12 -29.43 -20.06
C THR A 378 69.97 -30.33 -19.56
N TYR A 379 69.07 -29.84 -18.77
CA TYR A 379 68.07 -30.66 -18.04
C TYR A 379 66.65 -30.38 -18.46
N GLY A 380 66.43 -29.41 -19.35
CA GLY A 380 65.11 -29.01 -19.85
C GLY A 380 64.38 -27.97 -18.94
N HIS A 381 63.42 -27.27 -19.54
CA HIS A 381 62.69 -26.20 -18.85
C HIS A 381 61.94 -26.68 -17.63
N ASP A 382 61.40 -27.90 -17.64
CA ASP A 382 60.69 -28.46 -16.46
C ASP A 382 61.59 -28.54 -15.21
N MET A 383 62.92 -28.82 -15.44
CA MET A 383 63.87 -28.82 -14.34
C MET A 383 64.17 -27.38 -13.88
N GLY A 384 64.29 -26.46 -14.82
CA GLY A 384 64.42 -25.04 -14.48
C GLY A 384 63.32 -24.50 -13.67
N ASP A 385 62.08 -24.85 -14.01
CA ASP A 385 60.88 -24.48 -13.24
C ASP A 385 60.92 -25.07 -11.82
N ARG A 386 61.35 -26.31 -11.65
CA ARG A 386 61.52 -26.93 -10.32
C ARG A 386 62.61 -26.20 -9.50
N VAL A 387 63.70 -25.78 -10.12
CA VAL A 387 64.79 -24.99 -9.48
C VAL A 387 64.20 -23.65 -8.99
N ILE A 388 63.45 -22.94 -9.84
CA ILE A 388 62.81 -21.68 -9.49
C ILE A 388 61.85 -21.87 -8.30
N CYS A 389 60.97 -22.85 -8.35
CA CYS A 389 60.01 -23.13 -7.26
C CYS A 389 60.75 -23.45 -5.94
N TYR A 390 61.80 -24.28 -6.00
CA TYR A 390 62.61 -24.62 -4.84
C TYR A 390 63.25 -23.38 -4.21
N ILE A 391 63.88 -22.52 -5.00
CA ILE A 391 64.52 -21.29 -4.48
C ILE A 391 63.50 -20.39 -3.83
N GLY A 392 62.32 -20.21 -4.47
CA GLY A 392 61.23 -19.45 -3.91
C GLY A 392 60.78 -19.99 -2.53
N GLU A 393 60.62 -21.30 -2.42
CA GLU A 393 60.26 -21.97 -1.18
C GLU A 393 61.35 -21.85 -0.09
N GLN A 394 62.61 -21.99 -0.45
CA GLN A 394 63.74 -21.82 0.48
C GLN A 394 63.80 -20.39 1.00
N ILE A 395 63.64 -19.40 0.14
CA ILE A 395 63.65 -17.99 0.60
C ILE A 395 62.47 -17.74 1.52
N GLU A 396 61.25 -18.15 1.14
CA GLU A 396 60.01 -17.94 1.93
C GLU A 396 60.09 -18.59 3.30
N ASN A 397 60.61 -19.80 3.41
CA ASN A 397 60.79 -20.54 4.67
C ASN A 397 61.82 -19.88 5.63
N HIS A 398 62.73 -19.07 5.10
CA HIS A 398 63.81 -18.45 5.87
C HIS A 398 63.63 -16.97 6.16
N ILE A 399 62.48 -16.39 5.78
CA ILE A 399 62.11 -15.00 6.11
C ILE A 399 60.95 -14.97 7.10
N ARG A 400 60.68 -13.84 7.71
CA ARG A 400 59.57 -13.64 8.66
C ARG A 400 58.35 -13.11 7.92
N SER A 401 57.19 -13.19 8.57
CA SER A 401 55.95 -12.60 8.04
C SER A 401 55.99 -11.07 7.89
N SER A 402 56.97 -10.40 8.52
CA SER A 402 57.24 -8.97 8.35
C SER A 402 58.06 -8.66 7.09
N ASP A 403 58.77 -9.65 6.57
CA ASP A 403 59.63 -9.56 5.40
C ASP A 403 58.85 -10.03 4.16
N ALA A 404 59.41 -9.89 2.99
CA ALA A 404 58.73 -10.31 1.76
C ALA A 404 59.76 -10.85 0.73
N VAL A 405 59.28 -11.78 -0.07
CA VAL A 405 59.99 -12.24 -1.25
C VAL A 405 59.10 -12.13 -2.48
N ALA A 406 59.67 -11.74 -3.59
CA ALA A 406 58.99 -11.66 -4.87
C ALA A 406 59.87 -12.23 -5.99
N ARG A 407 59.23 -12.84 -6.97
CA ARG A 407 59.85 -13.18 -8.23
C ARG A 407 59.56 -12.06 -9.25
N PHE A 408 60.61 -11.41 -9.73
CA PHE A 408 60.47 -10.28 -10.64
C PHE A 408 60.40 -10.69 -12.11
N GLY A 409 60.98 -11.83 -12.45
CA GLY A 409 60.94 -12.41 -13.79
C GLY A 409 62.01 -13.47 -13.96
N GLY A 410 61.82 -14.41 -14.90
CA GLY A 410 62.82 -15.45 -15.16
C GLY A 410 63.36 -16.17 -13.93
N GLU A 411 64.60 -15.95 -13.63
CA GLU A 411 65.36 -16.52 -12.51
C GLU A 411 65.66 -15.50 -11.38
N GLU A 412 65.05 -14.30 -11.43
CA GLU A 412 65.34 -13.20 -10.50
C GLU A 412 64.37 -13.14 -9.34
N PHE A 413 64.90 -13.10 -8.13
CA PHE A 413 64.14 -12.95 -6.87
C PHE A 413 64.55 -11.66 -6.15
N VAL A 414 63.55 -10.96 -5.61
CA VAL A 414 63.77 -9.77 -4.79
C VAL A 414 63.30 -10.04 -3.39
N VAL A 415 64.18 -9.83 -2.41
CA VAL A 415 63.87 -10.05 -0.99
C VAL A 415 63.93 -8.74 -0.24
N TYR A 416 62.87 -8.45 0.48
CA TYR A 416 62.79 -7.32 1.43
C TYR A 416 62.90 -7.84 2.85
N VAL A 417 63.86 -7.36 3.60
CA VAL A 417 64.03 -7.69 5.03
C VAL A 417 64.22 -6.46 5.86
N THR A 418 63.80 -6.53 7.12
CA THR A 418 63.94 -5.45 8.10
C THR A 418 64.59 -5.95 9.38
N ALA A 419 65.44 -5.14 10.01
CA ALA A 419 66.08 -5.47 11.26
C ALA A 419 66.35 -4.24 12.14
N LYS A 420 66.66 -4.48 13.42
CA LYS A 420 67.12 -3.42 14.33
C LYS A 420 68.59 -3.08 14.17
N GLU A 421 69.41 -4.02 13.67
CA GLU A 421 70.84 -3.89 13.49
C GLU A 421 71.21 -4.37 12.10
N LYS A 422 72.22 -3.75 11.48
CA LYS A 422 72.68 -4.07 10.13
C LYS A 422 73.25 -5.50 10.05
N GLU A 423 73.92 -5.97 11.11
CA GLU A 423 74.48 -7.33 11.19
C GLU A 423 73.41 -8.42 11.19
N GLN A 424 72.18 -8.11 11.63
CA GLN A 424 71.04 -9.04 11.57
C GLN A 424 70.60 -9.28 10.12
N ILE A 425 70.61 -8.24 9.29
CA ILE A 425 70.30 -8.36 7.85
C ILE A 425 71.28 -9.28 7.20
N THR A 426 72.58 -9.05 7.43
CA THR A 426 73.65 -9.91 6.90
C THR A 426 73.46 -11.37 7.31
N ARG A 427 73.15 -11.64 8.58
CA ARG A 427 72.87 -13.01 9.06
C ARG A 427 71.61 -13.63 8.41
N ILE A 428 70.55 -12.84 8.18
CA ILE A 428 69.36 -13.33 7.49
C ILE A 428 69.68 -13.70 6.06
N MET A 429 70.32 -12.83 5.35
CA MET A 429 70.70 -13.06 3.92
C MET A 429 71.65 -14.21 3.77
N GLN A 430 72.65 -14.34 4.65
CA GLN A 430 73.59 -15.49 4.64
C GLN A 430 72.82 -16.81 4.91
N ARG A 431 71.91 -16.83 5.86
CA ARG A 431 71.07 -18.01 6.13
C ARG A 431 70.28 -18.42 4.91
N ILE A 432 69.61 -17.47 4.22
CA ILE A 432 68.87 -17.74 2.97
C ILE A 432 69.80 -18.32 1.92
N PHE A 433 70.98 -17.68 1.67
CA PHE A 433 71.96 -18.10 0.73
C PHE A 433 72.47 -19.52 1.01
N ASP A 434 72.81 -19.81 2.27
CA ASP A 434 73.30 -21.12 2.69
C ASP A 434 72.25 -22.20 2.53
N ALA A 435 70.95 -21.87 2.82
CA ALA A 435 69.88 -22.82 2.64
C ALA A 435 69.65 -23.17 1.17
N VAL A 436 69.59 -22.16 0.31
CA VAL A 436 69.50 -22.38 -1.17
C VAL A 436 70.63 -23.22 -1.72
N CYS A 437 71.87 -22.87 -1.43
CA CYS A 437 72.98 -23.52 -2.03
C CYS A 437 73.27 -24.90 -1.45
N ARG A 438 73.11 -25.10 -0.11
CA ARG A 438 73.44 -26.37 0.58
C ARG A 438 72.54 -27.50 0.14
N GLU A 439 71.28 -27.26 -0.01
CA GLU A 439 70.29 -28.28 -0.33
C GLU A 439 70.04 -28.40 -1.84
N SER A 440 70.65 -27.54 -2.69
CA SER A 440 70.50 -27.57 -4.16
C SER A 440 70.79 -28.92 -4.79
N PRO A 441 71.79 -29.76 -4.28
CA PRO A 441 71.98 -31.07 -4.82
C PRO A 441 70.83 -32.06 -4.68
N LEU A 442 69.91 -31.78 -3.77
CA LEU A 442 68.69 -32.59 -3.63
C LEU A 442 67.70 -32.40 -4.80
N ILE A 443 67.84 -31.30 -5.50
CA ILE A 443 66.94 -30.96 -6.63
C ILE A 443 67.64 -31.32 -7.95
N LEU A 444 69.00 -31.04 -8.08
CA LEU A 444 69.75 -31.24 -9.26
C LEU A 444 71.23 -31.50 -8.88
N GLU A 445 71.78 -32.68 -9.22
CA GLU A 445 73.24 -32.98 -9.05
C GLU A 445 74.08 -32.33 -10.19
N PRO A 446 75.20 -31.68 -9.90
CA PRO A 446 75.89 -31.55 -8.61
C PRO A 446 75.43 -30.38 -7.71
N GLY A 447 74.32 -29.80 -7.99
CA GLY A 447 73.76 -28.60 -7.32
C GLY A 447 73.89 -27.39 -8.22
N PHE A 448 73.28 -26.28 -7.72
CA PHE A 448 73.37 -24.97 -8.36
C PHE A 448 73.65 -23.92 -7.29
N THR A 449 74.03 -22.75 -7.70
CA THR A 449 74.30 -21.61 -6.82
C THR A 449 73.47 -20.40 -7.22
N VAL A 450 73.41 -19.43 -6.33
CA VAL A 450 72.79 -18.13 -6.58
C VAL A 450 73.82 -17.03 -6.30
N SER A 451 73.75 -15.91 -7.04
CA SER A 451 74.41 -14.69 -6.71
C SER A 451 73.47 -13.63 -6.20
N GLY A 452 73.88 -12.78 -5.28
CA GLY A 452 73.02 -11.76 -4.73
C GLY A 452 73.71 -10.42 -4.50
N GLY A 453 73.00 -9.35 -4.79
CA GLY A 453 73.41 -7.99 -4.41
C GLY A 453 72.41 -7.43 -3.36
N ILE A 454 72.93 -6.80 -2.33
CA ILE A 454 72.18 -6.38 -1.17
C ILE A 454 72.47 -4.91 -0.91
N GLU A 455 71.38 -4.09 -0.94
CA GLU A 455 71.48 -2.71 -0.52
C GLU A 455 70.81 -2.59 0.87
N VAL A 456 71.59 -2.12 1.86
CA VAL A 456 71.18 -1.94 3.23
C VAL A 456 71.17 -0.45 3.56
N VAL A 457 70.01 0.06 4.04
CA VAL A 457 69.89 1.47 4.41
C VAL A 457 69.20 1.63 5.75
N GLU A 458 69.41 2.77 6.38
CA GLU A 458 68.56 3.17 7.50
C GLU A 458 67.16 3.55 7.01
N SER A 459 66.15 3.17 7.76
CA SER A 459 64.77 3.41 7.38
C SER A 459 64.35 4.88 7.35
N THR A 460 65.23 5.76 7.88
CA THR A 460 65.06 7.21 7.82
C THR A 460 65.52 7.79 6.46
N THR A 461 66.13 6.98 5.60
CA THR A 461 66.64 7.42 4.32
C THR A 461 65.49 7.57 3.32
N ASP A 462 65.36 8.74 2.71
CA ASP A 462 64.31 9.03 1.71
C ASP A 462 64.78 8.51 0.32
N ARG A 463 64.83 7.19 0.18
CA ARG A 463 65.14 6.49 -1.09
C ARG A 463 63.98 5.66 -1.53
N SER A 464 63.62 5.77 -2.81
CA SER A 464 62.53 4.99 -3.39
C SER A 464 62.92 3.50 -3.48
N PHE A 465 61.90 2.63 -3.64
CA PHE A 465 62.14 1.21 -3.89
C PHE A 465 63.00 0.99 -5.13
N GLU A 466 62.73 1.75 -6.19
CA GLU A 466 63.46 1.72 -7.44
C GLU A 466 64.97 2.05 -7.26
N ASP A 467 65.26 3.05 -6.40
CA ASP A 467 66.67 3.41 -6.12
C ASP A 467 67.37 2.30 -5.34
N LEU A 468 66.73 1.69 -4.38
CA LEU A 468 67.30 0.57 -3.60
C LEU A 468 67.45 -0.68 -4.45
N PHE A 469 66.45 -0.99 -5.29
CA PHE A 469 66.50 -2.11 -6.22
C PHE A 469 67.67 -1.94 -7.19
N LYS A 470 67.84 -0.76 -7.79
CA LYS A 470 68.95 -0.47 -8.71
C LYS A 470 70.29 -0.62 -8.03
N ALA A 471 70.49 -0.12 -6.81
CA ALA A 471 71.71 -0.26 -6.06
C ALA A 471 72.05 -1.73 -5.71
N ALA A 472 70.97 -2.52 -5.37
CA ALA A 472 71.18 -3.96 -5.18
C ALA A 472 71.49 -4.71 -6.47
N ASP A 473 70.86 -4.34 -7.59
CA ASP A 473 71.16 -4.93 -8.91
C ASP A 473 72.59 -4.64 -9.38
N GLU A 474 73.07 -3.41 -9.16
CA GLU A 474 74.50 -3.08 -9.43
C GLU A 474 75.48 -3.97 -8.64
N LYS A 475 75.16 -4.29 -7.38
CA LYS A 475 75.94 -5.22 -6.55
C LYS A 475 75.78 -6.68 -6.99
N LEU A 476 74.59 -7.10 -7.46
CA LEU A 476 74.36 -8.41 -8.07
C LEU A 476 75.29 -8.57 -9.31
N TYR A 477 75.36 -7.53 -10.15
CA TYR A 477 76.28 -7.54 -11.28
C TYR A 477 77.77 -7.74 -10.85
N VAL A 478 78.19 -7.09 -9.75
CA VAL A 478 79.56 -7.32 -9.17
C VAL A 478 79.67 -8.78 -8.69
N ALA A 479 78.67 -9.34 -8.00
CA ALA A 479 78.69 -10.74 -7.56
C ALA A 479 78.86 -11.71 -8.73
N LYS A 480 78.16 -11.52 -9.83
CA LYS A 480 78.23 -12.34 -11.05
C LYS A 480 79.56 -12.24 -11.77
N THR A 481 80.15 -11.05 -11.83
CA THR A 481 81.42 -10.83 -12.50
C THR A 481 82.69 -11.22 -11.65
N SER A 482 82.53 -11.29 -10.33
CA SER A 482 83.61 -11.64 -9.39
C SER A 482 83.63 -13.12 -9.01
N GLY A 483 82.99 -14.00 -9.80
CA GLY A 483 83.12 -15.43 -9.65
C GLY A 483 81.87 -16.17 -9.24
N LYS A 484 80.70 -15.43 -9.16
CA LYS A 484 79.37 -15.99 -8.79
C LYS A 484 79.37 -16.58 -7.38
N ASN A 485 78.24 -17.28 -7.00
CA ASN A 485 78.06 -18.00 -5.71
C ASN A 485 78.46 -17.14 -4.49
N GLN A 486 78.01 -15.90 -4.45
CA GLN A 486 78.35 -14.95 -3.38
C GLN A 486 77.29 -13.86 -3.20
N LEU A 487 77.27 -13.26 -2.01
CA LEU A 487 76.46 -12.08 -1.67
C LEU A 487 77.42 -10.84 -1.61
N VAL A 488 77.03 -9.77 -2.30
CA VAL A 488 77.78 -8.47 -2.25
C VAL A 488 76.86 -7.46 -1.52
N TYR A 489 77.44 -6.80 -0.49
CA TYR A 489 76.70 -5.85 0.37
C TYR A 489 77.11 -4.39 0.03
#